data_99c373685acae79b781b5f62663441a0
#
_entry.id   99c373685acae79b781b5f62663441a0
#
_cell.length_a   1.000
_cell.length_b   1.000
_cell.length_c   1.000
_cell.angle_alpha   90.00
_cell.angle_beta   90.00
_cell.angle_gamma   90.00
#
_symmetry.space_group_name_H-M   'P 1'
#
loop_
_entity.id
_entity.type
_entity.pdbx_description
1 polymer ?
#
loop_
_entity_poly.entity_id
_entity_poly.type
_entity_poly.pdbx_seq_one_letter_code
_entity_poly.pdbx_strand_id
1 'polypeptide(L)'
;MGIRIEKAVPSDAAKLLEYLKQVGGETDNLTFGPEGMPFSVEAEAEFISSMENSIDNIMLLAKCDDKIVGCASLKRLPRRMKHRGDFAISVAKDYWNKGIGSQLLDNIIAFARENDFEVIDLQVRSDNKSAIHLYEKHGFEKIGEHPAFFKISDENIKFEYMYLLLK
;
A
#
# COMPACT_ATOMS: atom_id res chain seq x y z
N MET A 1 2.45 -6.20 -22.83
CA MET A 1 2.13 -4.96 -22.11
C MET A 1 3.06 -4.80 -20.92
N GLY A 2 3.85 -3.75 -20.95
CA GLY A 2 4.80 -3.48 -19.89
C GLY A 2 4.15 -2.79 -18.68
N ILE A 3 4.46 -3.28 -17.50
CA ILE A 3 4.12 -2.61 -16.25
C ILE A 3 5.31 -1.75 -15.85
N ARG A 4 5.06 -0.46 -15.57
CA ARG A 4 6.08 0.45 -15.05
C ARG A 4 5.77 0.74 -13.60
N ILE A 5 6.79 0.67 -12.74
CA ILE A 5 6.70 1.08 -11.34
C ILE A 5 7.42 2.42 -11.22
N GLU A 6 6.71 3.45 -10.81
CA GLU A 6 7.30 4.79 -10.69
C GLU A 6 6.70 5.56 -9.51
N LYS A 7 7.42 6.54 -9.02
CA LYS A 7 6.91 7.42 -7.96
C LYS A 7 5.72 8.21 -8.48
N ALA A 8 4.69 8.35 -7.64
CA ALA A 8 3.56 9.22 -7.94
C ALA A 8 4.04 10.67 -8.10
N VAL A 9 3.47 11.37 -9.06
CA VAL A 9 3.68 12.81 -9.27
C VAL A 9 2.34 13.54 -9.17
N PRO A 10 2.33 14.87 -8.85
CA PRO A 10 1.06 15.58 -8.62
C PRO A 10 0.04 15.45 -9.76
N SER A 11 0.50 15.34 -11.00
CA SER A 11 -0.39 15.16 -12.16
C SER A 11 -1.11 13.79 -12.17
N ASP A 12 -0.72 12.85 -11.33
CA ASP A 12 -1.40 11.56 -11.19
C ASP A 12 -2.66 11.65 -10.33
N ALA A 13 -2.88 12.75 -9.61
CA ALA A 13 -3.89 12.86 -8.56
C ALA A 13 -5.30 12.46 -9.02
N ALA A 14 -5.76 12.99 -10.15
CA ALA A 14 -7.11 12.68 -10.65
C ALA A 14 -7.27 11.20 -10.98
N LYS A 15 -6.29 10.62 -11.68
CA LYS A 15 -6.31 9.20 -12.04
C LYS A 15 -6.18 8.29 -10.80
N LEU A 16 -5.41 8.74 -9.82
CA LEU A 16 -5.25 7.99 -8.57
C LEU A 16 -6.57 7.93 -7.80
N LEU A 17 -7.29 9.05 -7.68
CA LEU A 17 -8.59 9.07 -7.00
C LEU A 17 -9.61 8.15 -7.70
N GLU A 18 -9.62 8.13 -9.03
CA GLU A 18 -10.47 7.20 -9.79
C GLU A 18 -10.08 5.74 -9.55
N TYR A 19 -8.77 5.46 -9.54
CA TYR A 19 -8.24 4.14 -9.23
C TYR A 19 -8.66 3.67 -7.84
N LEU A 20 -8.60 4.56 -6.84
CA LEU A 20 -8.97 4.21 -5.46
C LEU A 20 -10.46 3.87 -5.34
N LYS A 21 -11.33 4.56 -6.07
CA LYS A 21 -12.76 4.18 -6.15
C LYS A 21 -12.92 2.80 -6.76
N GLN A 22 -12.21 2.53 -7.84
CA GLN A 22 -12.27 1.24 -8.52
C GLN A 22 -11.88 0.10 -7.57
N VAL A 23 -10.71 0.17 -6.96
CA VAL A 23 -10.23 -0.92 -6.09
C VAL A 23 -11.05 -1.04 -4.81
N GLY A 24 -11.56 0.07 -4.28
CA GLY A 24 -12.47 0.05 -3.12
C GLY A 24 -13.76 -0.69 -3.43
N GLY A 25 -14.21 -0.69 -4.67
CA GLY A 25 -15.36 -1.47 -5.12
C GLY A 25 -15.05 -2.91 -5.49
N GLU A 26 -13.79 -3.25 -5.69
CA GLU A 26 -13.36 -4.59 -6.10
C GLU A 26 -13.08 -5.53 -4.93
N THR A 27 -12.86 -5.01 -3.74
CA THR A 27 -12.48 -5.81 -2.57
C THR A 27 -12.87 -5.12 -1.26
N ASP A 28 -13.09 -5.93 -0.22
CA ASP A 28 -13.34 -5.47 1.15
C ASP A 28 -12.04 -5.48 2.00
N ASN A 29 -10.89 -5.61 1.37
CA ASN A 29 -9.61 -5.67 2.08
C ASN A 29 -9.02 -4.32 2.43
N LEU A 30 -9.57 -3.23 1.89
CA LEU A 30 -9.08 -1.86 2.07
C LEU A 30 -9.87 -1.11 3.12
N THR A 31 -9.30 -0.03 3.65
CA THR A 31 -9.95 0.80 4.67
C THR A 31 -11.13 1.61 4.14
N PHE A 32 -11.34 1.63 2.84
CA PHE A 32 -12.42 2.35 2.16
C PHE A 32 -13.11 1.43 1.17
N GLY A 33 -14.35 1.77 0.83
CA GLY A 33 -15.15 1.04 -0.15
C GLY A 33 -15.24 1.76 -1.50
N PRO A 34 -16.33 1.53 -2.27
CA PRO A 34 -16.49 2.13 -3.61
C PRO A 34 -16.53 3.65 -3.63
N GLU A 35 -16.78 4.29 -2.49
CA GLU A 35 -16.73 5.75 -2.34
C GLU A 35 -15.33 6.31 -2.57
N GLY A 36 -14.29 5.49 -2.41
CA GLY A 36 -12.90 5.91 -2.52
C GLY A 36 -12.48 6.81 -1.38
N MET A 37 -11.54 7.71 -1.66
CA MET A 37 -11.02 8.66 -0.68
C MET A 37 -11.71 10.02 -0.82
N PRO A 38 -12.03 10.69 0.31
CA PRO A 38 -12.83 11.93 0.29
C PRO A 38 -11.99 13.18 0.02
N PHE A 39 -11.01 13.09 -0.87
CA PHE A 39 -10.11 14.21 -1.16
C PHE A 39 -10.43 14.84 -2.51
N SER A 40 -10.22 16.15 -2.62
CA SER A 40 -10.24 16.83 -3.91
C SER A 40 -8.98 16.47 -4.70
N VAL A 41 -9.01 16.68 -6.01
CA VAL A 41 -7.82 16.48 -6.86
C VAL A 41 -6.68 17.35 -6.38
N GLU A 42 -6.97 18.60 -6.01
CA GLU A 42 -5.98 19.56 -5.51
C GLU A 42 -5.33 19.08 -4.20
N ALA A 43 -6.12 18.59 -3.25
CA ALA A 43 -5.61 18.07 -1.98
C ALA A 43 -4.74 16.83 -2.19
N GLU A 44 -5.16 15.93 -3.08
CA GLU A 44 -4.36 14.75 -3.41
C GLU A 44 -3.05 15.12 -4.11
N ALA A 45 -3.09 16.09 -5.01
CA ALA A 45 -1.89 16.57 -5.69
C ALA A 45 -0.89 17.19 -4.70
N GLU A 46 -1.36 17.96 -3.72
CA GLU A 46 -0.52 18.51 -2.65
C GLU A 46 0.09 17.42 -1.79
N PHE A 47 -0.68 16.42 -1.45
CA PHE A 47 -0.21 15.28 -0.67
C PHE A 47 0.90 14.53 -1.42
N ILE A 48 0.70 14.24 -2.70
CA ILE A 48 1.71 13.62 -3.55
C ILE A 48 2.96 14.49 -3.64
N SER A 49 2.78 15.80 -3.83
CA SER A 49 3.90 16.75 -3.89
C SER A 49 4.75 16.70 -2.61
N SER A 50 4.12 16.54 -1.46
CA SER A 50 4.84 16.46 -0.18
C SER A 50 5.76 15.24 -0.08
N MET A 51 5.54 14.21 -0.91
CA MET A 51 6.32 12.98 -0.91
C MET A 51 7.39 12.91 -1.99
N GLU A 52 7.39 13.80 -2.98
CA GLU A 52 8.25 13.68 -4.17
C GLU A 52 9.74 13.51 -3.87
N ASN A 53 10.25 14.25 -2.90
CA ASN A 53 11.67 14.20 -2.53
C ASN A 53 11.85 13.79 -1.07
N SER A 54 10.84 13.17 -0.48
CA SER A 54 10.88 12.75 0.92
C SER A 54 11.72 11.49 1.10
N ILE A 55 12.47 11.45 2.19
CA ILE A 55 13.14 10.24 2.66
C ILE A 55 12.26 9.48 3.67
N ASP A 56 11.15 10.08 4.07
CA ASP A 56 10.25 9.55 5.10
C ASP A 56 9.03 8.85 4.52
N ASN A 57 8.57 9.29 3.37
CA ASN A 57 7.34 8.79 2.78
C ASN A 57 7.51 8.57 1.28
N ILE A 58 6.93 7.50 0.77
CA ILE A 58 6.93 7.22 -0.67
C ILE A 58 5.58 6.68 -1.09
N MET A 59 5.15 7.06 -2.28
CA MET A 59 4.02 6.43 -2.97
C MET A 59 4.49 5.99 -4.34
N LEU A 60 4.34 4.69 -4.62
CA LEU A 60 4.67 4.08 -5.91
C LEU A 60 3.39 3.69 -6.63
N LEU A 61 3.37 3.93 -7.92
CA LEU A 61 2.27 3.54 -8.79
C LEU A 61 2.77 2.51 -9.80
N ALA A 62 1.98 1.45 -9.98
CA ALA A 62 2.14 0.53 -11.10
C ALA A 62 1.24 1.04 -12.22
N LYS A 63 1.83 1.28 -13.38
CA LYS A 63 1.10 1.79 -14.54
C LYS A 63 1.22 0.83 -15.72
N CYS A 64 0.09 0.59 -16.36
CA CYS A 64 0.01 -0.12 -17.64
C CYS A 64 -0.48 0.89 -18.66
N ASP A 65 0.39 1.26 -19.59
CA ASP A 65 0.20 2.45 -20.44
C ASP A 65 -0.06 3.66 -19.55
N ASP A 66 -1.16 4.38 -19.73
CA ASP A 66 -1.50 5.54 -18.89
C ASP A 66 -2.45 5.21 -17.73
N LYS A 67 -2.73 3.93 -17.51
CA LYS A 67 -3.67 3.50 -16.48
C LYS A 67 -2.93 3.08 -15.21
N ILE A 68 -3.38 3.57 -14.06
CA ILE A 68 -2.89 3.11 -12.76
C ILE A 68 -3.56 1.77 -12.47
N VAL A 69 -2.73 0.76 -12.19
CA VAL A 69 -3.20 -0.62 -11.92
C VAL A 69 -2.73 -1.14 -10.56
N GLY A 70 -1.91 -0.38 -9.86
CA GLY A 70 -1.45 -0.71 -8.52
C GLY A 70 -0.90 0.51 -7.81
N CYS A 71 -0.93 0.47 -6.49
CA CYS A 71 -0.41 1.54 -5.64
C CYS A 71 0.17 0.93 -4.37
N ALA A 72 1.35 1.39 -3.99
CA ALA A 72 1.96 1.02 -2.72
C ALA A 72 2.54 2.25 -2.04
N SER A 73 2.51 2.26 -0.72
CA SER A 73 3.06 3.37 0.05
C SER A 73 3.81 2.86 1.27
N LEU A 74 4.79 3.66 1.70
CA LEU A 74 5.48 3.48 2.97
C LEU A 74 5.53 4.83 3.66
N LYS A 75 5.12 4.86 4.90
CA LYS A 75 5.09 6.07 5.72
C LYS A 75 5.91 5.85 6.98
N ARG A 76 6.91 6.72 7.21
CA ARG A 76 7.71 6.67 8.42
C ARG A 76 6.88 7.02 9.64
N LEU A 77 7.00 6.23 10.70
CA LEU A 77 6.34 6.52 11.95
C LEU A 77 7.10 7.60 12.73
N PRO A 78 6.39 8.36 13.57
CA PRO A 78 7.01 9.53 14.23
C PRO A 78 7.81 9.19 15.48
N ARG A 79 8.67 10.11 15.87
CA ARG A 79 9.38 10.15 17.16
C ARG A 79 10.20 8.89 17.40
N ARG A 80 9.95 8.18 18.49
CA ARG A 80 10.73 6.98 18.87
C ARG A 80 10.48 5.78 17.97
N MET A 81 9.52 5.90 17.04
CA MET A 81 9.20 4.85 16.07
C MET A 81 9.75 5.15 14.67
N LYS A 82 10.59 6.19 14.53
CA LYS A 82 11.07 6.66 13.23
C LYS A 82 11.91 5.65 12.45
N HIS A 83 12.36 4.57 13.10
CA HIS A 83 13.04 3.45 12.45
C HIS A 83 12.06 2.50 11.76
N ARG A 84 10.74 2.70 11.94
CA ARG A 84 9.68 1.85 11.40
C ARG A 84 8.88 2.60 10.34
N GLY A 85 8.40 1.86 9.36
CA GLY A 85 7.49 2.38 8.35
C GLY A 85 6.21 1.57 8.27
N ASP A 86 5.09 2.23 8.03
CA ASP A 86 3.80 1.59 7.82
C ASP A 86 3.57 1.42 6.31
N PHE A 87 3.30 0.19 5.89
CA PHE A 87 3.17 -0.20 4.49
C PHE A 87 1.72 -0.48 4.14
N ALA A 88 1.32 -0.03 2.94
CA ALA A 88 0.03 -0.36 2.35
C ALA A 88 0.19 -0.62 0.86
N ILE A 89 -0.65 -1.50 0.31
CA ILE A 89 -0.62 -1.88 -1.10
C ILE A 89 -2.03 -2.24 -1.58
N SER A 90 -2.28 -1.94 -2.85
CA SER A 90 -3.45 -2.43 -3.56
C SER A 90 -3.08 -2.69 -5.03
N VAL A 91 -3.79 -3.62 -5.67
CA VAL A 91 -3.66 -3.93 -7.10
C VAL A 91 -5.06 -4.12 -7.65
N ALA A 92 -5.34 -3.54 -8.80
CA ALA A 92 -6.62 -3.70 -9.48
C ALA A 92 -6.89 -5.18 -9.80
N LYS A 93 -8.14 -5.60 -9.64
CA LYS A 93 -8.54 -7.02 -9.73
C LYS A 93 -8.10 -7.69 -11.03
N ASP A 94 -8.27 -7.01 -12.16
CA ASP A 94 -7.90 -7.55 -13.47
C ASP A 94 -6.38 -7.78 -13.62
N TYR A 95 -5.60 -7.27 -12.69
CA TYR A 95 -4.14 -7.37 -12.69
C TYR A 95 -3.60 -8.24 -11.56
N TRP A 96 -4.47 -8.96 -10.85
CA TRP A 96 -4.03 -9.90 -9.82
C TRP A 96 -3.25 -11.07 -10.42
N ASN A 97 -2.37 -11.67 -9.63
CA ASN A 97 -1.56 -12.85 -10.01
C ASN A 97 -0.64 -12.61 -11.23
N LYS A 98 -0.23 -11.36 -11.42
CA LYS A 98 0.70 -10.99 -12.51
C LYS A 98 2.04 -10.45 -11.99
N GLY A 99 2.31 -10.62 -10.69
CA GLY A 99 3.57 -10.22 -10.07
C GLY A 99 3.69 -8.74 -9.75
N ILE A 100 2.63 -7.94 -9.93
CA ILE A 100 2.67 -6.49 -9.69
C ILE A 100 2.88 -6.18 -8.22
N GLY A 101 2.19 -6.90 -7.33
CA GLY A 101 2.36 -6.72 -5.89
C GLY A 101 3.80 -6.98 -5.45
N SER A 102 4.42 -8.02 -6.00
CA SER A 102 5.82 -8.35 -5.72
C SER A 102 6.76 -7.24 -6.18
N GLN A 103 6.56 -6.72 -7.39
CA GLN A 103 7.37 -5.61 -7.92
C GLN A 103 7.23 -4.35 -7.08
N LEU A 104 6.00 -4.00 -6.68
CA LEU A 104 5.77 -2.85 -5.81
C LEU A 104 6.47 -3.03 -4.47
N LEU A 105 6.33 -4.19 -3.85
CA LEU A 105 6.93 -4.47 -2.55
C LEU A 105 8.46 -4.47 -2.62
N ASP A 106 9.04 -5.04 -3.68
CA ASP A 106 10.50 -5.02 -3.89
C ASP A 106 11.02 -3.57 -3.93
N ASN A 107 10.32 -2.69 -4.63
CA ASN A 107 10.71 -1.27 -4.73
C ASN A 107 10.53 -0.53 -3.40
N ILE A 108 9.50 -0.85 -2.63
CA ILE A 108 9.30 -0.30 -1.27
C ILE A 108 10.45 -0.74 -0.35
N ILE A 109 10.82 -2.01 -0.39
CA ILE A 109 11.91 -2.54 0.45
C ILE A 109 13.24 -1.85 0.07
N ALA A 110 13.50 -1.66 -1.22
CA ALA A 110 14.69 -0.96 -1.68
C ALA A 110 14.73 0.48 -1.15
N PHE A 111 13.64 1.22 -1.25
CA PHE A 111 13.53 2.57 -0.70
C PHE A 111 13.79 2.58 0.81
N ALA A 112 13.19 1.63 1.53
CA ALA A 112 13.34 1.53 2.98
C ALA A 112 14.80 1.31 3.38
N ARG A 113 15.51 0.43 2.67
CA ARG A 113 16.94 0.17 2.94
C ARG A 113 17.80 1.40 2.64
N GLU A 114 17.52 2.10 1.56
CA GLU A 114 18.27 3.30 1.16
C GLU A 114 18.07 4.46 2.12
N ASN A 115 16.96 4.50 2.86
CA ASN A 115 16.60 5.61 3.73
C ASN A 115 16.58 5.25 5.21
N ASP A 116 17.37 4.25 5.60
CA ASP A 116 17.63 3.86 6.99
C ASP A 116 16.41 3.40 7.79
N PHE A 117 15.40 2.83 7.14
CA PHE A 117 14.35 2.12 7.85
C PHE A 117 14.93 0.79 8.35
N GLU A 118 14.53 0.40 9.54
CA GLU A 118 14.94 -0.89 10.13
C GLU A 118 13.81 -1.90 10.12
N VAL A 119 12.56 -1.44 10.09
CA VAL A 119 11.37 -2.29 10.15
C VAL A 119 10.30 -1.77 9.20
N ILE A 120 9.65 -2.68 8.49
CA ILE A 120 8.41 -2.39 7.76
C ILE A 120 7.29 -3.15 8.46
N ASP A 121 6.23 -2.42 8.85
CA ASP A 121 5.04 -2.98 9.48
C ASP A 121 3.87 -2.96 8.51
N LEU A 122 2.99 -3.94 8.63
CA LEU A 122 1.74 -3.94 7.87
C LEU A 122 0.63 -4.63 8.66
N GLN A 123 -0.60 -4.36 8.23
CA GLN A 123 -1.78 -5.05 8.71
C GLN A 123 -2.45 -5.69 7.49
N VAL A 124 -2.89 -6.92 7.62
CA VAL A 124 -3.51 -7.66 6.53
C VAL A 124 -4.69 -8.47 7.06
N ARG A 125 -5.77 -8.45 6.30
CA ARG A 125 -6.96 -9.23 6.63
C ARG A 125 -6.59 -10.72 6.73
N SER A 126 -7.01 -11.39 7.81
CA SER A 126 -6.58 -12.77 8.11
C SER A 126 -6.97 -13.80 7.06
N ASP A 127 -8.03 -13.54 6.30
CA ASP A 127 -8.48 -14.41 5.23
C ASP A 127 -7.91 -14.02 3.85
N ASN A 128 -7.11 -12.96 3.76
CA ASN A 128 -6.44 -12.57 2.52
C ASN A 128 -5.16 -13.40 2.33
N LYS A 129 -5.35 -14.67 1.97
CA LYS A 129 -4.26 -15.64 1.88
C LYS A 129 -3.22 -15.28 0.80
N SER A 130 -3.67 -14.69 -0.29
CA SER A 130 -2.80 -14.25 -1.38
C SER A 130 -1.81 -13.18 -0.93
N ALA A 131 -2.29 -12.16 -0.19
CA ALA A 131 -1.43 -11.11 0.34
C ALA A 131 -0.49 -11.64 1.41
N ILE A 132 -0.99 -12.46 2.34
CA ILE A 132 -0.17 -13.06 3.39
C ILE A 132 0.97 -13.88 2.76
N HIS A 133 0.67 -14.67 1.73
CA HIS A 133 1.68 -15.45 1.03
C HIS A 133 2.75 -14.55 0.39
N LEU A 134 2.34 -13.45 -0.23
CA LEU A 134 3.25 -12.45 -0.79
C LEU A 134 4.21 -11.91 0.29
N TYR A 135 3.66 -11.54 1.44
CA TYR A 135 4.45 -10.98 2.54
C TYR A 135 5.40 -12.02 3.14
N GLU A 136 4.93 -13.23 3.39
CA GLU A 136 5.77 -14.32 3.90
C GLU A 136 6.92 -14.64 2.94
N LYS A 137 6.65 -14.65 1.65
CA LYS A 137 7.66 -14.87 0.61
C LYS A 137 8.76 -13.79 0.66
N HIS A 138 8.43 -12.58 1.07
CA HIS A 138 9.39 -11.47 1.23
C HIS A 138 10.04 -11.43 2.61
N GLY A 139 9.74 -12.38 3.48
CA GLY A 139 10.36 -12.49 4.80
C GLY A 139 9.58 -11.87 5.95
N PHE A 140 8.36 -11.40 5.71
CA PHE A 140 7.51 -10.88 6.79
C PHE A 140 7.06 -12.00 7.71
N GLU A 141 6.95 -11.67 8.99
CA GLU A 141 6.51 -12.60 10.06
C GLU A 141 5.30 -12.01 10.77
N LYS A 142 4.39 -12.90 11.19
CA LYS A 142 3.20 -12.52 11.97
C LYS A 142 3.59 -12.29 13.43
N ILE A 143 3.10 -11.19 14.03
CA ILE A 143 3.31 -10.91 15.46
C ILE A 143 2.02 -10.91 16.27
N GLY A 144 0.86 -10.92 15.65
CA GLY A 144 -0.39 -10.92 16.38
C GLY A 144 -1.59 -10.70 15.50
N GLU A 145 -2.76 -10.61 16.16
CA GLU A 145 -4.05 -10.46 15.49
C GLU A 145 -4.89 -9.40 16.19
N HIS A 146 -5.73 -8.73 15.41
CA HIS A 146 -6.78 -7.88 15.94
C HIS A 146 -8.14 -8.48 15.55
N PRO A 147 -8.98 -8.88 16.53
CA PRO A 147 -10.22 -9.60 16.23
C PRO A 147 -11.31 -8.75 15.59
N ALA A 148 -11.21 -7.44 15.68
CA ALA A 148 -12.22 -6.51 15.21
C ALA A 148 -11.58 -5.27 14.55
N PHE A 149 -10.69 -5.49 13.61
CA PHE A 149 -9.93 -4.42 12.93
C PHE A 149 -10.83 -3.60 12.01
N PHE A 150 -11.66 -4.28 11.20
CA PHE A 150 -12.73 -3.65 10.42
C PHE A 150 -14.09 -4.09 10.95
N LYS A 151 -15.12 -3.30 10.64
CA LYS A 151 -16.52 -3.74 10.76
C LYS A 151 -17.17 -3.54 9.39
N ILE A 152 -17.65 -4.63 8.80
CA ILE A 152 -18.31 -4.64 7.49
C ILE A 152 -19.61 -5.40 7.66
N SER A 153 -20.76 -4.76 7.33
CA SER A 153 -22.09 -5.36 7.46
C SER A 153 -22.34 -6.00 8.84
N ASP A 154 -21.98 -5.27 9.89
CA ASP A 154 -22.10 -5.68 11.30
C ASP A 154 -21.19 -6.85 11.70
N GLU A 155 -20.33 -7.34 10.82
CA GLU A 155 -19.33 -8.35 11.15
C GLU A 155 -17.98 -7.72 11.50
N ASN A 156 -17.36 -8.22 12.56
CA ASN A 156 -16.01 -7.87 12.91
C ASN A 156 -15.04 -8.67 12.05
N ILE A 157 -14.12 -7.99 11.41
CA ILE A 157 -13.16 -8.61 10.50
C ILE A 157 -11.78 -8.63 11.16
N LYS A 158 -11.23 -9.83 11.27
CA LYS A 158 -9.93 -10.07 11.89
C LYS A 158 -8.79 -9.73 10.93
N PHE A 159 -7.77 -9.03 11.45
CA PHE A 159 -6.54 -8.72 10.75
C PHE A 159 -5.35 -9.33 11.48
N GLU A 160 -4.29 -9.58 10.74
CA GLU A 160 -2.99 -9.93 11.27
C GLU A 160 -2.06 -8.74 11.18
N TYR A 161 -1.16 -8.64 12.18
CA TYR A 161 -0.03 -7.71 12.14
C TYR A 161 1.20 -8.48 11.71
N MET A 162 1.90 -7.95 10.72
CA MET A 162 3.14 -8.54 10.21
C MET A 162 4.24 -7.49 10.17
N TYR A 163 5.49 -7.94 10.23
CA TYR A 163 6.65 -7.06 10.17
C TYR A 163 7.79 -7.71 9.40
N LEU A 164 8.66 -6.87 8.85
CA LEU A 164 9.90 -7.29 8.21
C LEU A 164 11.05 -6.52 8.85
N LEU A 165 12.05 -7.24 9.36
CA LEU A 165 13.30 -6.64 9.83
C LEU A 165 14.25 -6.48 8.64
N LEU A 166 14.75 -5.26 8.45
CA LEU A 166 15.68 -4.93 7.37
C LEU A 166 17.15 -5.02 7.81
N LYS A 167 17.35 -5.07 9.13
CA LYS A 167 18.70 -5.17 9.74
C LYS A 167 18.76 -6.33 10.70
#